data_6a76a257aef59d7d2a2cd4e5ee25d3c5
#
_entry.id   6a76a257aef59d7d2a2cd4e5ee25d3c5
#
_cell.length_a   1.000
_cell.length_b   1.000
_cell.length_c   1.000
_cell.angle_alpha   90.00
_cell.angle_beta   90.00
_cell.angle_gamma   90.00
#
_symmetry.space_group_name_H-M   'P 1'
#
loop_
_entity.id
_entity.type
_entity.pdbx_description
1 polymer ?
#
loop_
_entity_poly.entity_id
_entity_poly.type
_entity_poly.pdbx_seq_one_letter_code
_entity_poly.pdbx_strand_id
1 'polypeptide(L)'
;MNKILNVSMSRREFLGVTAAGASVFVLGVTLPLGRFARADTGNGVMNAFIGISEDGTVTFQNPFVEMGQGTYTSIPAIVAEELDIEMSALQIVQAPHGDDYKIMFGNTRRFTGGSLSVRSSYDSMRKIGATARAMLISAAADDWGVSAAECNTEPGFVIHKTSGRRRSYGELAALAAKRLPPAEVPLKDASAF
;
A
#
# COMPACT_ATOMS: atom_id res chain seq x y z
N MET A 1 -33.96 -6.91 -20.88
CA MET A 1 -33.84 -7.94 -19.81
C MET A 1 -32.36 -8.26 -19.63
N ASN A 2 -31.66 -7.56 -18.71
CA ASN A 2 -30.27 -7.80 -18.43
C ASN A 2 -30.12 -8.97 -17.45
N LYS A 3 -29.51 -10.06 -17.91
CA LYS A 3 -29.09 -11.17 -17.04
C LYS A 3 -27.89 -10.69 -16.22
N ILE A 4 -28.08 -10.43 -14.94
CA ILE A 4 -27.00 -10.31 -13.96
C ILE A 4 -26.41 -11.71 -13.79
N LEU A 5 -25.22 -11.93 -14.32
CA LEU A 5 -24.43 -13.14 -14.06
C LEU A 5 -23.94 -13.10 -12.60
N ASN A 6 -24.63 -13.86 -11.76
CA ASN A 6 -24.22 -14.08 -10.38
C ASN A 6 -23.08 -15.11 -10.39
N VAL A 7 -21.83 -14.66 -10.51
CA VAL A 7 -20.65 -15.51 -10.42
C VAL A 7 -20.30 -15.68 -8.94
N SER A 8 -20.78 -16.75 -8.32
CA SER A 8 -20.31 -17.14 -7.00
C SER A 8 -18.98 -17.89 -7.16
N MET A 9 -17.89 -17.21 -6.92
CA MET A 9 -16.56 -17.81 -6.91
C MET A 9 -16.22 -18.29 -5.49
N SER A 10 -15.79 -19.54 -5.33
CA SER A 10 -15.34 -20.05 -4.05
C SER A 10 -14.00 -19.41 -3.66
N ARG A 11 -13.70 -19.33 -2.35
CA ARG A 11 -12.42 -18.78 -1.84
C ARG A 11 -11.20 -19.45 -2.48
N ARG A 12 -11.32 -20.72 -2.83
CA ARG A 12 -10.26 -21.52 -3.46
C ARG A 12 -10.07 -21.17 -4.94
N GLU A 13 -11.13 -20.88 -5.65
CA GLU A 13 -11.10 -20.42 -7.05
C GLU A 13 -10.57 -19.01 -7.16
N PHE A 14 -10.91 -18.12 -6.22
CA PHE A 14 -10.35 -16.78 -6.12
C PHE A 14 -8.82 -16.80 -5.91
N LEU A 15 -8.33 -17.68 -5.04
CA LEU A 15 -6.89 -17.87 -4.82
C LEU A 15 -6.19 -18.56 -6.01
N GLY A 16 -6.89 -19.36 -6.78
CA GLY A 16 -6.35 -20.04 -7.96
C GLY A 16 -6.21 -19.14 -9.18
N VAL A 17 -7.07 -18.14 -9.33
CA VAL A 17 -7.04 -17.18 -10.45
C VAL A 17 -5.92 -16.14 -10.24
N THR A 18 -5.57 -15.82 -9.01
CA THR A 18 -4.43 -14.92 -8.70
C THR A 18 -3.07 -15.59 -8.90
N ALA A 19 -3.01 -16.93 -9.04
CA ALA A 19 -1.74 -17.65 -9.27
C ALA A 19 -1.33 -17.74 -10.76
N ALA A 20 -2.19 -17.35 -11.69
CA ALA A 20 -1.95 -17.47 -13.11
C ALA A 20 -1.85 -16.09 -13.80
N GLY A 21 -0.77 -15.36 -13.55
CA GLY A 21 -0.27 -14.37 -14.49
C GLY A 21 -0.37 -12.89 -14.18
N ALA A 22 -0.59 -12.48 -12.94
CA ALA A 22 -0.36 -11.08 -12.55
C ALA A 22 0.51 -11.05 -11.29
N SER A 23 1.75 -10.58 -11.41
CA SER A 23 2.58 -10.28 -10.26
C SER A 23 2.00 -9.07 -9.54
N VAL A 24 1.29 -9.30 -8.45
CA VAL A 24 0.82 -8.24 -7.55
C VAL A 24 1.90 -8.00 -6.52
N PHE A 25 2.44 -6.80 -6.51
CA PHE A 25 3.29 -6.35 -5.42
C PHE A 25 2.43 -6.03 -4.21
N VAL A 26 2.62 -6.80 -3.15
CA VAL A 26 1.95 -6.59 -1.88
C VAL A 26 2.98 -6.11 -0.87
N LEU A 27 2.89 -4.83 -0.49
CA LEU A 27 3.78 -4.22 0.48
C LEU A 27 3.33 -4.56 1.89
N GLY A 28 4.03 -5.49 2.52
CA GLY A 28 3.90 -5.73 3.96
C GLY A 28 4.63 -4.64 4.74
N VAL A 29 3.94 -3.62 5.22
CA VAL A 29 4.52 -2.65 6.14
C VAL A 29 4.52 -3.24 7.54
N THR A 30 5.65 -3.75 7.98
CA THR A 30 5.86 -4.07 9.38
C THR A 30 6.27 -2.80 10.12
N LEU A 31 5.34 -2.19 10.84
CA LEU A 31 5.69 -1.13 11.78
C LEU A 31 6.50 -1.75 12.94
N PRO A 32 7.61 -1.13 13.41
CA PRO A 32 8.45 -1.68 14.45
C PRO A 32 7.80 -1.51 15.83
N LEU A 33 6.83 -2.35 16.15
CA LEU A 33 6.19 -2.42 17.46
C LEU A 33 5.96 -3.88 17.84
N GLY A 34 6.96 -4.47 18.45
CA GLY A 34 6.98 -5.69 19.24
C GLY A 34 6.10 -6.87 18.78
N ARG A 35 6.71 -7.92 18.27
CA ARG A 35 6.17 -9.23 17.85
C ARG A 35 5.37 -9.20 16.54
N PHE A 36 6.12 -9.27 15.47
CA PHE A 36 5.57 -9.47 14.13
C PHE A 36 5.46 -10.97 13.83
N ALA A 37 4.31 -11.38 13.29
CA ALA A 37 4.22 -12.65 12.60
C ALA A 37 5.21 -12.62 11.43
N ARG A 38 6.21 -13.46 11.50
CA ARG A 38 7.14 -13.76 10.42
C ARG A 38 6.31 -14.20 9.24
N ALA A 39 6.39 -13.50 8.12
CA ALA A 39 5.83 -13.98 6.88
C ALA A 39 6.45 -15.35 6.58
N ASP A 40 5.66 -16.39 6.72
CA ASP A 40 6.04 -17.73 6.32
C ASP A 40 6.01 -17.74 4.79
N THR A 41 7.17 -17.85 4.17
CA THR A 41 7.36 -17.80 2.70
C THR A 41 6.74 -18.99 1.97
N GLY A 42 5.91 -19.78 2.63
CA GLY A 42 5.25 -20.96 2.09
C GLY A 42 3.79 -20.77 1.68
N ASN A 43 3.05 -19.82 2.28
CA ASN A 43 1.66 -19.42 1.95
C ASN A 43 1.30 -18.07 2.60
N GLY A 44 2.23 -17.13 2.57
CA GLY A 44 2.14 -15.90 3.34
C GLY A 44 0.97 -15.02 2.94
N VAL A 45 -0.01 -14.91 3.83
CA VAL A 45 -0.90 -13.75 3.88
C VAL A 45 -0.02 -12.57 4.29
N MET A 46 0.49 -11.83 3.33
CA MET A 46 1.21 -10.59 3.60
C MET A 46 0.20 -9.55 4.07
N ASN A 47 0.44 -8.97 5.23
CA ASN A 47 -0.31 -7.87 5.78
C ASN A 47 -0.03 -6.61 4.99
N ALA A 48 -0.76 -6.44 3.93
CA ALA A 48 -0.51 -5.34 3.05
C ALA A 48 -1.72 -4.41 3.01
N PHE A 49 -1.48 -3.20 3.44
CA PHE A 49 -2.42 -2.11 3.20
C PHE A 49 -2.39 -1.65 1.74
N ILE A 50 -1.28 -1.84 1.05
CA ILE A 50 -1.07 -1.38 -0.33
C ILE A 50 -0.64 -2.56 -1.20
N GLY A 51 -1.38 -2.78 -2.28
CA GLY A 51 -1.01 -3.66 -3.39
C GLY A 51 -0.78 -2.85 -4.65
N ILE A 52 0.27 -3.19 -5.41
CA ILE A 52 0.57 -2.57 -6.69
C ILE A 52 0.70 -3.68 -7.74
N SER A 53 -0.13 -3.63 -8.77
CA SER A 53 -0.10 -4.56 -9.88
C SER A 53 0.83 -4.06 -11.00
N GLU A 54 1.30 -4.97 -11.86
CA GLU A 54 2.16 -4.63 -13.00
C GLU A 54 1.49 -3.65 -13.98
N ASP A 55 0.16 -3.67 -14.07
CA ASP A 55 -0.62 -2.74 -14.90
C ASP A 55 -0.71 -1.32 -14.31
N GLY A 56 -0.12 -1.09 -13.13
CA GLY A 56 -0.12 0.19 -12.44
C GLY A 56 -1.31 0.40 -11.50
N THR A 57 -2.24 -0.55 -11.40
CA THR A 57 -3.35 -0.46 -10.44
C THR A 57 -2.81 -0.50 -9.01
N VAL A 58 -3.14 0.51 -8.22
CA VAL A 58 -2.80 0.57 -6.79
C VAL A 58 -4.03 0.32 -5.95
N THR A 59 -4.01 -0.75 -5.16
CA THR A 59 -5.11 -1.12 -4.27
C THR A 59 -4.75 -0.77 -2.82
N PHE A 60 -5.63 -0.04 -2.16
CA PHE A 60 -5.53 0.26 -0.74
C PHE A 60 -6.59 -0.50 0.06
N GLN A 61 -6.14 -1.27 1.05
CA GLN A 61 -7.01 -1.98 1.98
C GLN A 61 -7.35 -1.09 3.19
N ASN A 62 -8.54 -0.49 3.15
CA ASN A 62 -8.99 0.40 4.21
C ASN A 62 -9.40 -0.40 5.46
N PRO A 63 -8.75 -0.16 6.62
CA PRO A 63 -9.10 -0.87 7.85
C PRO A 63 -10.42 -0.41 8.48
N PHE A 64 -10.98 0.72 8.07
CA PHE A 64 -12.19 1.30 8.65
C PHE A 64 -13.41 1.06 7.77
N VAL A 65 -14.59 0.94 8.41
CA VAL A 65 -15.86 0.75 7.72
C VAL A 65 -16.40 2.11 7.28
N GLU A 66 -16.90 2.20 6.04
CA GLU A 66 -17.62 3.36 5.54
C GLU A 66 -19.11 3.24 5.89
N MET A 67 -19.65 4.28 6.50
CA MET A 67 -21.07 4.39 6.89
C MET A 67 -21.65 5.77 6.50
N GLY A 68 -21.00 6.44 5.53
CA GLY A 68 -21.33 7.81 5.12
C GLY A 68 -20.53 8.89 5.85
N GLN A 69 -19.54 8.52 6.71
CA GLN A 69 -18.71 9.46 7.45
C GLN A 69 -17.38 9.81 6.76
N GLY A 70 -17.12 9.27 5.56
CA GLY A 70 -16.01 9.66 4.71
C GLY A 70 -14.67 9.01 5.00
N THR A 71 -14.63 7.84 5.66
CA THR A 71 -13.36 7.10 5.88
C THR A 71 -12.76 6.56 4.57
N TYR A 72 -13.59 6.32 3.55
CA TYR A 72 -13.12 5.92 2.21
C TYR A 72 -12.58 7.08 1.37
N THR A 73 -12.64 8.30 1.90
CA THR A 73 -12.00 9.47 1.31
C THR A 73 -10.82 9.92 2.15
N SER A 74 -11.03 10.13 3.45
CA SER A 74 -10.03 10.73 4.33
C SER A 74 -8.83 9.83 4.62
N ILE A 75 -9.04 8.53 4.82
CA ILE A 75 -7.93 7.59 5.12
C ILE A 75 -7.07 7.32 3.88
N PRO A 76 -7.65 6.98 2.70
CA PRO A 76 -6.86 6.82 1.49
C PRO A 76 -6.12 8.08 1.06
N ALA A 77 -6.68 9.27 1.28
CA ALA A 77 -6.02 10.53 0.95
C ALA A 77 -4.69 10.69 1.71
N ILE A 78 -4.64 10.33 3.00
CA ILE A 78 -3.41 10.37 3.80
C ILE A 78 -2.33 9.44 3.20
N VAL A 79 -2.75 8.26 2.76
CA VAL A 79 -1.84 7.26 2.15
C VAL A 79 -1.39 7.72 0.77
N ALA A 80 -2.31 8.23 -0.06
CA ALA A 80 -2.04 8.68 -1.41
C ALA A 80 -1.02 9.82 -1.44
N GLU A 81 -1.16 10.77 -0.50
CA GLU A 81 -0.25 11.90 -0.34
C GLU A 81 1.19 11.45 -0.08
N GLU A 82 1.37 10.55 0.87
CA GLU A 82 2.70 10.02 1.21
C GLU A 82 3.26 9.04 0.17
N LEU A 83 2.40 8.30 -0.51
CA LEU A 83 2.79 7.39 -1.60
C LEU A 83 3.14 8.15 -2.88
N ASP A 84 2.65 9.36 -3.03
CA ASP A 84 2.76 10.17 -4.24
C ASP A 84 1.96 9.56 -5.40
N ILE A 85 0.65 9.46 -5.20
CA ILE A 85 -0.29 8.95 -6.20
C ILE A 85 -1.59 9.75 -6.16
N GLU A 86 -2.20 9.94 -7.33
CA GLU A 86 -3.51 10.57 -7.41
C GLU A 86 -4.58 9.71 -6.72
N MET A 87 -5.46 10.33 -5.92
CA MET A 87 -6.56 9.64 -5.27
C MET A 87 -7.45 8.85 -6.23
N SER A 88 -7.63 9.37 -7.44
CA SER A 88 -8.41 8.73 -8.50
C SER A 88 -7.80 7.44 -9.04
N ALA A 89 -6.49 7.24 -8.85
CA ALA A 89 -5.76 6.04 -9.24
C ALA A 89 -5.74 4.95 -8.15
N LEU A 90 -6.26 5.26 -6.94
CA LEU A 90 -6.38 4.30 -5.85
C LEU A 90 -7.68 3.50 -5.94
N GLN A 91 -7.55 2.18 -6.00
CA GLN A 91 -8.66 1.27 -5.79
C GLN A 91 -8.80 0.98 -4.29
N ILE A 92 -9.90 1.43 -3.68
CA ILE A 92 -10.13 1.30 -2.25
C ILE A 92 -11.00 0.07 -1.99
N VAL A 93 -10.50 -0.85 -1.18
CA VAL A 93 -11.22 -2.05 -0.77
C VAL A 93 -11.27 -2.16 0.75
N GLN A 94 -12.32 -2.80 1.28
CA GLN A 94 -12.39 -3.07 2.71
C GLN A 94 -11.33 -4.09 3.10
N ALA A 95 -10.49 -3.76 4.07
CA ALA A 95 -9.53 -4.71 4.62
C ALA A 95 -10.26 -5.90 5.28
N PRO A 96 -9.78 -7.14 5.08
CA PRO A 96 -10.37 -8.31 5.70
C PRO A 96 -10.24 -8.28 7.23
N HIS A 97 -10.91 -9.20 7.91
CA HIS A 97 -10.69 -9.40 9.33
C HIS A 97 -9.30 -9.98 9.58
N GLY A 98 -8.63 -9.48 10.62
CA GLY A 98 -7.32 -9.97 11.02
C GLY A 98 -6.62 -9.00 11.97
N ASP A 99 -5.71 -9.54 12.77
CA ASP A 99 -4.90 -8.76 13.72
C ASP A 99 -3.98 -7.78 13.02
N ASP A 100 -3.66 -8.06 11.81
CA ASP A 100 -2.76 -7.32 10.94
C ASP A 100 -3.27 -5.93 10.59
N TYR A 101 -4.58 -5.76 10.64
CA TYR A 101 -5.24 -4.48 10.40
C TYR A 101 -5.61 -3.74 11.69
N LYS A 102 -5.12 -4.19 12.84
CA LYS A 102 -5.20 -3.45 14.10
C LYS A 102 -4.22 -2.28 14.05
N ILE A 103 -4.72 -1.08 13.77
CA ILE A 103 -3.88 0.10 13.54
C ILE A 103 -4.07 1.21 14.56
N MET A 104 -5.01 1.02 15.46
CA MET A 104 -5.34 1.98 16.52
C MET A 104 -4.70 1.60 17.84
N PHE A 105 -4.42 2.60 18.69
CA PHE A 105 -3.91 2.41 20.05
C PHE A 105 -2.69 1.50 20.12
N GLY A 106 -1.65 1.83 19.36
CA GLY A 106 -0.43 1.02 19.32
C GLY A 106 -0.64 -0.35 18.67
N ASN A 107 -1.45 -0.42 17.62
CA ASN A 107 -1.77 -1.63 16.85
C ASN A 107 -2.49 -2.73 17.64
N THR A 108 -3.23 -2.35 18.67
CA THR A 108 -3.97 -3.31 19.51
C THR A 108 -5.43 -3.47 19.12
N ARG A 109 -6.01 -2.48 18.41
CA ARG A 109 -7.44 -2.44 18.09
C ARG A 109 -7.70 -1.98 16.66
N ARG A 110 -8.85 -2.40 16.15
CA ARG A 110 -9.45 -1.93 14.91
C ARG A 110 -10.96 -1.82 15.13
N PHE A 111 -11.50 -0.62 15.03
CA PHE A 111 -12.94 -0.38 15.01
C PHE A 111 -13.25 0.96 14.36
N THR A 112 -14.49 1.16 13.95
CA THR A 112 -14.97 2.42 13.41
C THR A 112 -15.96 3.01 14.40
N GLY A 113 -15.63 4.16 15.00
CA GLY A 113 -16.47 4.80 16.00
C GLY A 113 -15.70 5.86 16.82
N GLY A 114 -16.42 6.64 17.60
CA GLY A 114 -15.84 7.64 18.51
C GLY A 114 -15.03 8.74 17.82
N SER A 115 -15.24 9.00 16.54
CA SER A 115 -14.44 9.92 15.73
C SER A 115 -12.94 9.64 15.77
N LEU A 116 -12.56 8.36 15.89
CA LEU A 116 -11.17 7.93 16.10
C LEU A 116 -10.47 7.49 14.81
N SER A 117 -11.19 7.15 13.76
CA SER A 117 -10.59 6.55 12.55
C SER A 117 -9.41 7.35 12.01
N VAL A 118 -9.58 8.63 11.70
CA VAL A 118 -8.49 9.48 11.21
C VAL A 118 -7.51 9.80 12.34
N ARG A 119 -8.01 10.31 13.48
CA ARG A 119 -7.17 10.83 14.56
C ARG A 119 -6.21 9.79 15.14
N SER A 120 -6.63 8.53 15.26
CA SER A 120 -5.79 7.48 15.83
C SER A 120 -4.91 6.74 14.84
N SER A 121 -5.12 6.93 13.53
CA SER A 121 -4.35 6.24 12.49
C SER A 121 -3.54 7.18 11.60
N TYR A 122 -3.64 8.48 11.77
CA TYR A 122 -3.01 9.48 10.91
C TYR A 122 -1.52 9.19 10.66
N ASP A 123 -0.73 9.10 11.73
CA ASP A 123 0.72 8.86 11.62
C ASP A 123 1.03 7.47 11.02
N SER A 124 0.23 6.47 11.39
CA SER A 124 0.41 5.12 10.85
C SER A 124 0.09 5.06 9.35
N MET A 125 -0.97 5.73 8.89
CA MET A 125 -1.32 5.80 7.47
C MET A 125 -0.28 6.56 6.66
N ARG A 126 0.26 7.66 7.19
CA ARG A 126 1.39 8.37 6.59
C ARG A 126 2.60 7.45 6.43
N LYS A 127 2.98 6.73 7.49
CA LYS A 127 4.11 5.79 7.44
C LYS A 127 3.90 4.67 6.42
N ILE A 128 2.69 4.15 6.28
CA ILE A 128 2.35 3.14 5.28
C ILE A 128 2.63 3.65 3.86
N GLY A 129 2.12 4.83 3.51
CA GLY A 129 2.37 5.46 2.21
C GLY A 129 3.86 5.75 1.97
N ALA A 130 4.51 6.38 2.96
CA ALA A 130 5.94 6.73 2.88
C ALA A 130 6.84 5.50 2.74
N THR A 131 6.54 4.40 3.43
CA THR A 131 7.29 3.15 3.31
C THR A 131 7.18 2.56 1.91
N ALA A 132 5.97 2.53 1.35
CA ALA A 132 5.75 2.07 -0.02
C ALA A 132 6.56 2.90 -1.02
N ARG A 133 6.51 4.22 -0.91
CA ARG A 133 7.30 5.14 -1.73
C ARG A 133 8.80 4.87 -1.60
N ALA A 134 9.31 4.71 -0.39
CA ALA A 134 10.73 4.44 -0.15
C ALA A 134 11.20 3.13 -0.78
N MET A 135 10.38 2.07 -0.74
CA MET A 135 10.69 0.78 -1.37
C MET A 135 10.69 0.89 -2.90
N LEU A 136 9.77 1.64 -3.49
CA LEU A 136 9.74 1.90 -4.94
C LEU A 136 10.97 2.70 -5.38
N ILE A 137 11.34 3.74 -4.63
CA ILE A 137 12.57 4.53 -4.88
C ILE A 137 13.80 3.63 -4.79
N SER A 138 13.92 2.80 -3.75
CA SER A 138 15.04 1.87 -3.59
C SER A 138 15.13 0.88 -4.75
N ALA A 139 13.99 0.35 -5.20
CA ALA A 139 13.94 -0.57 -6.32
C ALA A 139 14.39 0.08 -7.64
N ALA A 140 13.96 1.30 -7.91
CA ALA A 140 14.38 2.06 -9.08
C ALA A 140 15.85 2.44 -9.04
N ALA A 141 16.34 2.89 -7.89
CA ALA A 141 17.74 3.29 -7.70
C ALA A 141 18.70 2.13 -7.98
N ASP A 142 18.38 0.94 -7.46
CA ASP A 142 19.19 -0.26 -7.70
C ASP A 142 19.12 -0.72 -9.17
N ASP A 143 17.94 -0.69 -9.79
CA ASP A 143 17.79 -1.01 -11.21
C ASP A 143 18.58 -0.06 -12.12
N TRP A 144 18.71 1.19 -11.72
CA TRP A 144 19.45 2.20 -12.44
C TRP A 144 20.93 2.30 -12.06
N GLY A 145 21.37 1.65 -10.98
CA GLY A 145 22.72 1.71 -10.45
C GLY A 145 23.09 3.11 -9.92
N VAL A 146 22.14 3.80 -9.26
CA VAL A 146 22.29 5.14 -8.72
C VAL A 146 21.93 5.19 -7.23
N SER A 147 22.24 6.30 -6.56
CA SER A 147 21.80 6.50 -5.17
C SER A 147 20.30 6.77 -5.10
N ALA A 148 19.62 6.19 -4.10
CA ALA A 148 18.22 6.52 -3.81
C ALA A 148 17.99 8.01 -3.56
N ALA A 149 18.99 8.72 -3.04
CA ALA A 149 18.93 10.18 -2.82
C ALA A 149 18.88 11.00 -4.13
N GLU A 150 19.28 10.42 -5.26
CA GLU A 150 19.19 11.04 -6.58
C GLU A 150 17.82 10.81 -7.24
N CYS A 151 16.99 9.95 -6.64
CA CYS A 151 15.66 9.65 -7.12
C CYS A 151 14.62 10.49 -6.38
N ASN A 152 13.51 10.74 -7.06
CA ASN A 152 12.33 11.40 -6.53
C ASN A 152 11.08 10.68 -7.03
N THR A 153 9.90 11.13 -6.58
CA THR A 153 8.62 10.63 -7.09
C THR A 153 7.81 11.75 -7.74
N GLU A 154 7.00 11.38 -8.69
CA GLU A 154 5.85 12.09 -9.24
C GLU A 154 4.66 11.16 -9.17
N PRO A 155 3.41 11.64 -9.27
CA PRO A 155 2.25 10.78 -9.11
C PRO A 155 2.31 9.49 -9.94
N GLY A 156 2.50 8.35 -9.26
CA GLY A 156 2.58 7.01 -9.86
C GLY A 156 3.92 6.63 -10.50
N PHE A 157 4.98 7.44 -10.35
CA PHE A 157 6.29 7.20 -10.97
C PHE A 157 7.44 7.50 -10.03
N VAL A 158 8.57 6.80 -10.25
CA VAL A 158 9.88 7.17 -9.74
C VAL A 158 10.69 7.79 -10.86
N ILE A 159 11.39 8.88 -10.57
CA ILE A 159 12.25 9.61 -11.51
C ILE A 159 13.67 9.76 -10.97
N HIS A 160 14.67 9.66 -11.83
CA HIS A 160 16.05 10.00 -11.53
C HIS A 160 16.32 11.44 -11.97
N LYS A 161 16.57 12.33 -11.01
CA LYS A 161 16.67 13.79 -11.21
C LYS A 161 17.69 14.21 -12.29
N THR A 162 18.86 13.54 -12.31
CA THR A 162 19.97 13.94 -13.18
C THR A 162 19.78 13.47 -14.61
N SER A 163 19.31 12.23 -14.83
CA SER A 163 19.19 11.66 -16.19
C SER A 163 17.79 11.75 -16.79
N GLY A 164 16.78 12.12 -15.99
CA GLY A 164 15.40 12.11 -16.43
C GLY A 164 14.78 10.72 -16.65
N ARG A 165 15.50 9.64 -16.27
CA ARG A 165 14.92 8.29 -16.32
C ARG A 165 13.69 8.21 -15.44
N ARG A 166 12.68 7.49 -15.91
CA ARG A 166 11.37 7.39 -15.26
C ARG A 166 10.87 5.96 -15.38
N ARG A 167 10.28 5.45 -14.29
CA ARG A 167 9.54 4.18 -14.25
C ARG A 167 8.25 4.32 -13.47
N SER A 168 7.20 3.68 -13.94
CA SER A 168 5.93 3.61 -13.23
C SER A 168 6.03 2.68 -12.00
N TYR A 169 5.15 2.87 -11.04
CA TYR A 169 5.06 2.00 -9.87
C TYR A 169 4.75 0.55 -10.26
N GLY A 170 3.94 0.33 -11.30
CA GLY A 170 3.66 -1.01 -11.82
C GLY A 170 4.92 -1.74 -12.32
N GLU A 171 5.76 -1.05 -13.12
CA GLU A 171 7.03 -1.62 -13.60
C GLU A 171 8.00 -1.95 -12.45
N LEU A 172 7.93 -1.21 -11.34
CA LEU A 172 8.78 -1.41 -10.17
C LEU A 172 8.21 -2.40 -9.16
N ALA A 173 6.94 -2.76 -9.26
CA ALA A 173 6.21 -3.55 -8.27
C ALA A 173 6.94 -4.86 -7.90
N ALA A 174 7.33 -5.64 -8.89
CA ALA A 174 8.02 -6.92 -8.69
C ALA A 174 9.44 -6.76 -8.09
N LEU A 175 10.14 -5.66 -8.39
CA LEU A 175 11.45 -5.34 -7.82
C LEU A 175 11.32 -4.85 -6.38
N ALA A 176 10.34 -3.99 -6.11
CA ALA A 176 10.06 -3.47 -4.79
C ALA A 176 9.60 -4.57 -3.81
N ALA A 177 8.83 -5.57 -4.30
CA ALA A 177 8.40 -6.73 -3.50
C ALA A 177 9.56 -7.53 -2.88
N LYS A 178 10.73 -7.48 -3.50
CA LYS A 178 11.92 -8.18 -3.02
C LYS A 178 12.70 -7.40 -1.95
N ARG A 179 12.28 -6.17 -1.63
CA ARG A 179 12.94 -5.30 -0.67
C ARG A 179 12.37 -5.49 0.73
N LEU A 180 13.23 -5.39 1.72
CA LEU A 180 12.77 -5.27 3.10
C LEU A 180 12.29 -3.84 3.34
N PRO A 181 11.13 -3.66 4.00
CA PRO A 181 10.70 -2.33 4.42
C PRO A 181 11.75 -1.67 5.30
N PRO A 182 12.10 -0.39 5.07
CA PRO A 182 13.02 0.31 5.94
C PRO A 182 12.41 0.47 7.34
N ALA A 183 13.25 0.41 8.37
CA ALA A 183 12.83 0.54 9.78
C ALA A 183 12.23 1.93 10.07
N GLU A 184 12.76 2.95 9.40
CA GLU A 184 12.30 4.34 9.49
C GLU A 184 12.20 4.95 8.10
N VAL A 185 11.20 5.79 7.91
CA VAL A 185 11.00 6.52 6.65
C VAL A 185 10.75 8.00 6.94
N PRO A 186 11.35 8.91 6.16
CA PRO A 186 11.00 10.30 6.23
C PRO A 186 9.57 10.50 5.68
N LEU A 187 8.75 11.21 6.44
CA LEU A 187 7.45 11.67 5.99
C LEU A 187 7.63 12.94 5.14
N LYS A 188 6.73 13.20 4.21
CA LYS A 188 6.68 14.48 3.50
C LYS A 188 6.44 15.63 4.48
N ASP A 189 7.04 16.78 4.23
CA ASP A 189 6.65 18.00 4.90
C ASP A 189 5.24 18.41 4.48
N ALA A 190 4.48 19.00 5.42
CA ALA A 190 3.12 19.44 5.12
C ALA A 190 3.03 20.47 3.98
N SER A 191 4.11 21.21 3.73
CA SER A 191 4.22 22.15 2.61
C SER A 191 4.39 21.46 1.25
N ALA A 192 4.63 20.16 1.24
CA ALA A 192 4.79 19.33 0.04
C ALA A 192 3.54 18.51 -0.32
N PHE A 193 2.42 18.80 0.35
CA PHE A 193 1.10 18.20 0.10
C PHE A 193 0.37 18.94 -1.00
#